data_43c83c8978fc7706d6d1587bf903f36a
#
_entry.id   43c83c8978fc7706d6d1587bf903f36a
#
_cell.length_a   1.000
_cell.length_b   1.000
_cell.length_c   1.000
_cell.angle_alpha   90.00
_cell.angle_beta   90.00
_cell.angle_gamma   90.00
#
_symmetry.space_group_name_H-M   'P 1'
#
loop_
_entity.id
_entity.type
_entity.pdbx_description
1 polymer ?
#
loop_
_entity_poly.entity_id
_entity_poly.type
_entity_poly.pdbx_seq_one_letter_code
_entity_poly.pdbx_strand_id
1 'polypeptide(L)'
;MNYADLFRVTLPETVLEVAALLVLVVDLGLLHKAALKVRLAVAVALGVVGCGAAVLAVELQDATWLSLGKGGNVALLGTGGFISVAQIGILVLTALTLLLLFDSGFTKHVGEFVAVVLMAAAGGLLIAGAQDLLVIFIGLELLSLGLYILTAFAKSSGKSAEAAMKYYLFGGMSAAFLLFGFSYFYGLTGTTNLELIQYRITQAGPSPLFYVAWILVVAGLGFKVAVVPFHLWAPDTYEGAPAPAAAFVASVSKVASFALLITLAMTWWLGPSGNLASDGHRLESIYRAYYQAWPLLGTTLLIAAAASMVVGNLAALAQSSVRRLLAYSAIAHAGYILLGLAAHPVYSGSGSAVDFNLASSLTALLAIKSVLFYVLTYGLTTVGAFGAVGVVERATGSDRLDSFLGLHKRNPLLAAVLLILFLSLAGIPPLVGFWAKFNLFAAVLSEHAGAVPFALVCLAIAMSAVSLYYYLQVLKRAYVMPAADASPIKVHPVTMVVLLGVAAAVVLLGCFPAVLGGWIDRF
;
A
#
# COMPACT_ATOMS: atom_id res chain seq x y z
N MET A 1 8.99 30.78 -3.09
CA MET A 1 8.89 29.53 -3.86
C MET A 1 9.41 29.80 -5.25
N ASN A 2 10.43 29.07 -5.69
CA ASN A 2 10.95 29.15 -7.06
C ASN A 2 10.25 28.05 -7.88
N TYR A 3 9.77 28.35 -9.08
CA TYR A 3 9.13 27.35 -9.96
C TYR A 3 10.09 26.20 -10.33
N ALA A 4 11.40 26.47 -10.38
CA ALA A 4 12.40 25.44 -10.64
C ALA A 4 12.49 24.41 -9.50
N ASP A 5 12.34 24.83 -8.25
CA ASP A 5 12.36 23.94 -7.10
C ASP A 5 11.08 23.08 -7.04
N LEU A 6 9.92 23.69 -7.35
CA LEU A 6 8.68 22.96 -7.50
C LEU A 6 8.81 21.86 -8.55
N PHE A 7 9.30 22.21 -9.75
CA PHE A 7 9.45 21.26 -10.85
C PHE A 7 10.43 20.13 -10.51
N ARG A 8 11.53 20.44 -9.80
CA ARG A 8 12.48 19.41 -9.37
C ARG A 8 11.85 18.41 -8.40
N VAL A 9 11.13 18.89 -7.39
CA VAL A 9 10.52 18.02 -6.36
C VAL A 9 9.39 17.19 -6.94
N THR A 10 8.59 17.72 -7.88
CA THR A 10 7.47 17.01 -8.54
C THR A 10 7.86 16.36 -9.87
N LEU A 11 9.15 16.19 -10.15
CA LEU A 11 9.61 15.65 -11.43
C LEU A 11 9.09 14.22 -11.70
N PRO A 12 9.09 13.27 -10.77
CA PRO A 12 8.58 11.93 -11.00
C PRO A 12 7.08 11.93 -11.37
N GLU A 13 6.26 12.70 -10.66
CA GLU A 13 4.84 12.88 -10.93
C GLU A 13 4.62 13.49 -12.32
N THR A 14 5.35 14.56 -12.64
CA THR A 14 5.27 15.21 -13.94
C THR A 14 5.64 14.27 -15.09
N VAL A 15 6.65 13.43 -14.91
CA VAL A 15 7.05 12.41 -15.91
C VAL A 15 5.91 11.41 -16.15
N LEU A 16 5.22 10.95 -15.09
CA LEU A 16 4.07 10.06 -15.24
C LEU A 16 2.88 10.73 -15.93
N GLU A 17 2.59 11.98 -15.59
CA GLU A 17 1.51 12.75 -16.21
C GLU A 17 1.78 12.97 -17.71
N VAL A 18 3.01 13.33 -18.07
CA VAL A 18 3.43 13.45 -19.48
C VAL A 18 3.33 12.10 -20.19
N ALA A 19 3.75 11.00 -19.55
CA ALA A 19 3.62 9.66 -20.11
C ALA A 19 2.15 9.29 -20.32
N ALA A 20 1.25 9.59 -19.38
CA ALA A 20 -0.18 9.36 -19.50
C ALA A 20 -0.79 10.13 -20.69
N LEU A 21 -0.42 11.41 -20.85
CA LEU A 21 -0.87 12.22 -21.99
C LEU A 21 -0.31 11.69 -23.31
N LEU A 22 0.97 11.28 -23.35
CA LEU A 22 1.57 10.67 -24.55
C LEU A 22 0.86 9.38 -24.95
N VAL A 23 0.53 8.51 -23.98
CA VAL A 23 -0.26 7.28 -24.24
C VAL A 23 -1.59 7.62 -24.89
N LEU A 24 -2.33 8.62 -24.37
CA LEU A 24 -3.61 9.04 -24.94
C LEU A 24 -3.45 9.61 -26.34
N VAL A 25 -2.51 10.52 -26.57
CA VAL A 25 -2.28 11.13 -27.87
C VAL A 25 -1.88 10.10 -28.92
N VAL A 26 -0.99 9.17 -28.55
CA VAL A 26 -0.53 8.10 -29.47
C VAL A 26 -1.66 7.11 -29.75
N ASP A 27 -2.39 6.65 -28.73
CA ASP A 27 -3.44 5.65 -28.93
C ASP A 27 -4.65 6.20 -29.69
N LEU A 28 -5.16 7.37 -29.31
CA LEU A 28 -6.36 7.98 -29.90
C LEU A 28 -6.05 8.75 -31.20
N GLY A 29 -4.87 9.38 -31.29
CA GLY A 29 -4.47 10.17 -32.47
C GLY A 29 -3.85 9.31 -33.56
N LEU A 30 -2.75 8.62 -33.25
CA LEU A 30 -1.92 7.94 -34.25
C LEU A 30 -2.37 6.51 -34.51
N LEU A 31 -2.79 5.77 -33.48
CA LEU A 31 -3.07 4.32 -33.56
C LEU A 31 -4.55 3.97 -33.59
N HIS A 32 -5.48 4.93 -33.70
CA HIS A 32 -6.93 4.67 -33.65
C HIS A 32 -7.40 3.64 -34.69
N LYS A 33 -6.72 3.52 -35.85
CA LYS A 33 -7.00 2.52 -36.90
C LYS A 33 -6.19 1.24 -36.80
N ALA A 34 -5.22 1.19 -35.88
CA ALA A 34 -4.36 0.02 -35.72
C ALA A 34 -5.07 -1.15 -35.02
N ALA A 35 -4.58 -2.36 -35.23
CA ALA A 35 -5.09 -3.55 -34.55
C ALA A 35 -4.94 -3.40 -33.02
N LEU A 36 -5.91 -3.92 -32.26
CA LEU A 36 -5.95 -3.81 -30.79
C LEU A 36 -4.65 -4.31 -30.13
N LYS A 37 -4.04 -5.37 -30.67
CA LYS A 37 -2.76 -5.91 -30.16
C LYS A 37 -1.61 -4.90 -30.27
N VAL A 38 -1.56 -4.13 -31.36
CA VAL A 38 -0.54 -3.08 -31.56
C VAL A 38 -0.79 -1.91 -30.60
N ARG A 39 -2.05 -1.46 -30.51
CA ARG A 39 -2.45 -0.41 -29.56
C ARG A 39 -2.07 -0.78 -28.13
N LEU A 40 -2.41 -2.03 -27.73
CA LEU A 40 -2.06 -2.54 -26.39
C LEU A 40 -0.54 -2.56 -26.16
N ALA A 41 0.23 -3.10 -27.12
CA ALA A 41 1.68 -3.20 -26.98
C ALA A 41 2.34 -1.80 -26.85
N VAL A 42 1.91 -0.83 -27.68
CA VAL A 42 2.47 0.53 -27.65
C VAL A 42 2.06 1.26 -26.38
N ALA A 43 0.76 1.20 -25.99
CA ALA A 43 0.29 1.85 -24.78
C ALA A 43 1.00 1.33 -23.51
N VAL A 44 1.13 0.00 -23.38
CA VAL A 44 1.86 -0.63 -22.26
C VAL A 44 3.34 -0.27 -22.30
N ALA A 45 3.99 -0.32 -23.48
CA ALA A 45 5.40 0.03 -23.60
C ALA A 45 5.67 1.48 -23.18
N LEU A 46 4.86 2.43 -23.66
CA LEU A 46 4.96 3.85 -23.24
C LEU A 46 4.74 4.02 -21.74
N GLY A 47 3.75 3.34 -21.17
CA GLY A 47 3.50 3.37 -19.73
C GLY A 47 4.66 2.82 -18.90
N VAL A 48 5.24 1.68 -19.31
CA VAL A 48 6.40 1.07 -18.63
C VAL A 48 7.65 1.95 -18.77
N VAL A 49 7.89 2.54 -19.94
CA VAL A 49 8.99 3.49 -20.17
C VAL A 49 8.79 4.74 -19.30
N GLY A 50 7.54 5.25 -19.19
CA GLY A 50 7.19 6.35 -18.30
C GLY A 50 7.49 6.04 -16.84
N CYS A 51 7.13 4.84 -16.36
CA CYS A 51 7.48 4.38 -15.01
C CYS A 51 9.01 4.30 -14.82
N GLY A 52 9.75 3.76 -15.80
CA GLY A 52 11.21 3.69 -15.76
C GLY A 52 11.87 5.07 -15.72
N ALA A 53 11.38 6.02 -16.53
CA ALA A 53 11.85 7.41 -16.52
C ALA A 53 11.54 8.10 -15.18
N ALA A 54 10.38 7.83 -14.59
CA ALA A 54 10.03 8.35 -13.27
C ALA A 54 10.91 7.74 -12.15
N VAL A 55 11.29 6.46 -12.23
CA VAL A 55 12.28 5.84 -11.31
C VAL A 55 13.61 6.57 -11.39
N LEU A 56 14.11 6.84 -12.62
CA LEU A 56 15.33 7.61 -12.79
C LEU A 56 15.21 9.03 -12.23
N ALA A 57 14.03 9.66 -12.37
CA ALA A 57 13.77 10.96 -11.78
C ALA A 57 13.84 10.93 -10.25
N VAL A 58 13.30 9.88 -9.59
CA VAL A 58 13.42 9.70 -8.12
C VAL A 58 14.87 9.50 -7.70
N GLU A 59 15.64 8.68 -8.42
CA GLU A 59 17.06 8.40 -8.12
C GLU A 59 17.96 9.64 -8.28
N LEU A 60 17.58 10.56 -9.18
CA LEU A 60 18.32 11.81 -9.42
C LEU A 60 17.93 12.94 -8.46
N GLN A 61 16.91 12.74 -7.63
CA GLN A 61 16.51 13.73 -6.63
C GLN A 61 17.36 13.60 -5.37
N ASP A 62 17.92 14.72 -4.93
CA ASP A 62 18.50 14.83 -3.60
C ASP A 62 17.39 14.83 -2.52
N ALA A 63 17.75 14.44 -1.30
CA ALA A 63 16.85 14.57 -0.16
C ALA A 63 16.58 16.04 0.14
N THR A 64 15.41 16.53 -0.27
CA THR A 64 15.02 17.94 -0.17
C THR A 64 13.58 18.10 0.28
N TRP A 65 13.25 19.28 0.77
CA TRP A 65 11.90 19.66 1.16
C TRP A 65 11.43 20.83 0.31
N LEU A 66 10.31 20.68 -0.39
CA LEU A 66 9.62 21.81 -1.01
C LEU A 66 8.87 22.57 0.08
N SER A 67 9.29 23.80 0.35
CA SER A 67 8.72 24.62 1.43
C SER A 67 8.12 25.93 0.94
N LEU A 68 7.07 26.39 1.63
CA LEU A 68 6.44 27.70 1.44
C LEU A 68 6.91 28.69 2.51
N GLY A 69 6.99 29.97 2.12
CA GLY A 69 7.26 31.09 3.03
C GLY A 69 8.65 31.71 2.85
N LYS A 70 8.78 32.99 3.28
CA LYS A 70 10.07 33.67 3.38
C LYS A 70 10.84 33.04 4.54
N GLY A 71 11.83 32.18 4.23
CA GLY A 71 12.63 31.47 5.23
C GLY A 71 12.48 29.93 5.19
N GLY A 72 11.65 29.38 4.32
CA GLY A 72 11.62 27.91 4.07
C GLY A 72 11.02 27.05 5.21
N ASN A 73 10.17 27.58 6.06
CA ASN A 73 9.78 26.94 7.33
C ASN A 73 8.56 26.02 7.25
N VAL A 74 7.93 25.81 6.08
CA VAL A 74 6.71 25.00 5.96
C VAL A 74 6.87 24.02 4.81
N ALA A 75 7.22 22.79 5.09
CA ALA A 75 7.35 21.73 4.09
C ALA A 75 5.98 21.30 3.53
N LEU A 76 5.84 21.24 2.21
CA LEU A 76 4.66 20.72 1.50
C LEU A 76 4.88 19.30 1.01
N LEU A 77 6.05 19.06 0.42
CA LEU A 77 6.49 17.78 -0.13
C LEU A 77 7.92 17.51 0.30
N GLY A 78 8.22 16.25 0.57
CA GLY A 78 9.57 15.76 0.83
C GLY A 78 10.02 14.79 -0.25
N THR A 79 11.33 14.70 -0.43
CA THR A 79 12.01 13.70 -1.26
C THR A 79 13.16 13.05 -0.48
N GLY A 80 13.63 11.91 -0.94
CA GLY A 80 14.71 11.18 -0.29
C GLY A 80 14.23 10.23 0.83
N GLY A 81 15.15 9.48 1.39
CA GLY A 81 14.89 8.54 2.47
C GLY A 81 13.83 7.49 2.09
N PHE A 82 13.01 7.11 3.05
CA PHE A 82 11.93 6.13 2.85
C PHE A 82 10.90 6.55 1.78
N ILE A 83 10.76 7.85 1.50
CA ILE A 83 9.86 8.39 0.48
C ILE A 83 10.28 7.87 -0.90
N SER A 84 11.57 8.00 -1.26
CA SER A 84 12.10 7.49 -2.52
C SER A 84 11.92 5.98 -2.65
N VAL A 85 12.13 5.22 -1.57
CA VAL A 85 11.90 3.77 -1.55
C VAL A 85 10.44 3.44 -1.84
N ALA A 86 9.50 4.15 -1.22
CA ALA A 86 8.06 3.97 -1.45
C ALA A 86 7.67 4.36 -2.88
N GLN A 87 8.18 5.48 -3.41
CA GLN A 87 7.91 5.95 -4.76
C GLN A 87 8.44 4.96 -5.82
N ILE A 88 9.66 4.46 -5.67
CA ILE A 88 10.21 3.42 -6.56
C ILE A 88 9.37 2.16 -6.49
N GLY A 89 8.95 1.75 -5.29
CA GLY A 89 8.05 0.62 -5.11
C GLY A 89 6.72 0.80 -5.85
N ILE A 90 6.09 1.97 -5.74
CA ILE A 90 4.85 2.34 -6.47
C ILE A 90 5.08 2.22 -7.97
N LEU A 91 6.17 2.78 -8.51
CA LEU A 91 6.49 2.78 -9.94
C LEU A 91 6.74 1.38 -10.49
N VAL A 92 7.52 0.56 -9.78
CA VAL A 92 7.79 -0.84 -10.17
C VAL A 92 6.50 -1.66 -10.16
N LEU A 93 5.69 -1.57 -9.12
CA LEU A 93 4.41 -2.28 -9.04
C LEU A 93 3.42 -1.82 -10.11
N THR A 94 3.44 -0.53 -10.47
CA THR A 94 2.65 0.03 -11.58
C THR A 94 3.09 -0.58 -12.91
N ALA A 95 4.39 -0.61 -13.19
CA ALA A 95 4.93 -1.20 -14.41
C ALA A 95 4.57 -2.70 -14.53
N LEU A 96 4.70 -3.47 -13.42
CA LEU A 96 4.30 -4.88 -13.40
C LEU A 96 2.80 -5.04 -13.67
N THR A 97 1.96 -4.17 -13.09
CA THR A 97 0.51 -4.19 -13.32
C THR A 97 0.16 -3.90 -14.78
N LEU A 98 0.84 -2.94 -15.43
CA LEU A 98 0.63 -2.65 -16.84
C LEU A 98 0.99 -3.85 -17.74
N LEU A 99 2.04 -4.58 -17.40
CA LEU A 99 2.44 -5.78 -18.13
C LEU A 99 1.43 -6.94 -18.01
N LEU A 100 0.61 -7.00 -16.96
CA LEU A 100 -0.47 -7.98 -16.83
C LEU A 100 -1.62 -7.73 -17.84
N LEU A 101 -1.70 -6.56 -18.46
CA LEU A 101 -2.74 -6.24 -19.46
C LEU A 101 -2.68 -7.14 -20.70
N PHE A 102 -1.51 -7.67 -21.07
CA PHE A 102 -1.36 -8.55 -22.25
C PHE A 102 -2.22 -9.80 -22.18
N ASP A 103 -2.59 -10.23 -20.98
CA ASP A 103 -3.42 -11.42 -20.76
C ASP A 103 -4.85 -11.09 -20.33
N SER A 104 -5.23 -9.82 -20.40
CA SER A 104 -6.57 -9.35 -20.03
C SER A 104 -7.34 -8.93 -21.28
N GLY A 105 -8.50 -9.46 -21.51
CA GLY A 105 -9.31 -9.14 -22.69
C GLY A 105 -10.60 -8.34 -22.37
N PHE A 106 -10.63 -7.60 -21.25
CA PHE A 106 -11.83 -6.99 -20.72
C PHE A 106 -12.23 -5.65 -21.40
N THR A 107 -11.30 -5.03 -22.16
CA THR A 107 -11.55 -3.72 -22.77
C THR A 107 -10.87 -3.55 -24.13
N LYS A 108 -11.46 -2.69 -24.98
CA LYS A 108 -10.85 -2.17 -26.20
C LYS A 108 -10.19 -0.80 -26.01
N HIS A 109 -10.43 -0.16 -24.88
CA HIS A 109 -9.97 1.18 -24.50
C HIS A 109 -8.65 1.08 -23.72
N VAL A 110 -7.61 0.55 -24.38
CA VAL A 110 -6.35 0.20 -23.69
C VAL A 110 -5.53 1.43 -23.33
N GLY A 111 -5.49 2.46 -24.19
CA GLY A 111 -4.76 3.71 -23.91
C GLY A 111 -5.37 4.47 -22.74
N GLU A 112 -6.69 4.56 -22.69
CA GLU A 112 -7.41 5.21 -21.58
C GLU A 112 -7.16 4.47 -20.26
N PHE A 113 -7.16 3.12 -20.29
CA PHE A 113 -6.85 2.34 -19.09
C PHE A 113 -5.44 2.62 -18.57
N VAL A 114 -4.44 2.56 -19.46
CA VAL A 114 -3.02 2.82 -19.10
C VAL A 114 -2.86 4.24 -18.58
N ALA A 115 -3.46 5.24 -19.22
CA ALA A 115 -3.40 6.62 -18.77
C ALA A 115 -3.98 6.81 -17.35
N VAL A 116 -5.15 6.20 -17.07
CA VAL A 116 -5.75 6.26 -15.73
C VAL A 116 -4.87 5.56 -14.68
N VAL A 117 -4.23 4.44 -15.02
CA VAL A 117 -3.28 3.77 -14.12
C VAL A 117 -2.09 4.69 -13.79
N LEU A 118 -1.51 5.37 -14.81
CA LEU A 118 -0.37 6.27 -14.60
C LEU A 118 -0.76 7.51 -13.77
N MET A 119 -1.94 8.11 -14.03
CA MET A 119 -2.44 9.24 -13.23
C MET A 119 -2.74 8.83 -11.78
N ALA A 120 -3.31 7.64 -11.57
CA ALA A 120 -3.51 7.10 -10.22
C ALA A 120 -2.17 6.86 -9.51
N ALA A 121 -1.15 6.36 -10.22
CA ALA A 121 0.19 6.19 -9.68
C ALA A 121 0.84 7.52 -9.32
N ALA A 122 0.67 8.59 -10.14
CA ALA A 122 1.12 9.95 -9.80
C ALA A 122 0.50 10.45 -8.49
N GLY A 123 -0.80 10.22 -8.29
CA GLY A 123 -1.45 10.45 -6.98
C GLY A 123 -0.79 9.68 -5.84
N GLY A 124 -0.39 8.43 -6.07
CA GLY A 124 0.35 7.61 -5.10
C GLY A 124 1.73 8.18 -4.75
N LEU A 125 2.47 8.72 -5.74
CA LEU A 125 3.77 9.38 -5.52
C LEU A 125 3.60 10.64 -4.67
N LEU A 126 2.60 11.48 -4.98
CA LEU A 126 2.29 12.69 -4.20
C LEU A 126 2.00 12.35 -2.73
N ILE A 127 1.21 11.31 -2.48
CA ILE A 127 0.89 10.87 -1.10
C ILE A 127 2.15 10.44 -0.35
N ALA A 128 3.06 9.72 -1.02
CA ALA A 128 4.26 9.20 -0.39
C ALA A 128 5.19 10.34 0.11
N GLY A 129 5.24 11.48 -0.61
CA GLY A 129 6.04 12.64 -0.23
C GLY A 129 5.31 13.72 0.55
N ALA A 130 3.99 13.60 0.78
CA ALA A 130 3.17 14.68 1.33
C ALA A 130 3.50 15.02 2.79
N GLN A 131 3.64 16.32 3.08
CA GLN A 131 3.92 16.88 4.42
C GLN A 131 2.85 17.90 4.84
N ASP A 132 1.81 18.05 4.06
CA ASP A 132 0.75 19.04 4.23
C ASP A 132 -0.62 18.39 4.01
N LEU A 133 -1.62 18.74 4.83
CA LEU A 133 -2.96 18.15 4.77
C LEU A 133 -3.64 18.32 3.41
N LEU A 134 -3.42 19.45 2.72
CA LEU A 134 -4.01 19.69 1.40
C LEU A 134 -3.34 18.81 0.34
N VAL A 135 -2.02 18.67 0.39
CA VAL A 135 -1.27 17.79 -0.53
C VAL A 135 -1.68 16.33 -0.31
N ILE A 136 -1.82 15.89 0.95
CA ILE A 136 -2.35 14.56 1.29
C ILE A 136 -3.73 14.37 0.66
N PHE A 137 -4.64 15.32 0.84
CA PHE A 137 -6.01 15.21 0.34
C PHE A 137 -6.04 15.14 -1.20
N ILE A 138 -5.31 16.03 -1.89
CA ILE A 138 -5.23 16.05 -3.36
C ILE A 138 -4.66 14.73 -3.90
N GLY A 139 -3.55 14.26 -3.34
CA GLY A 139 -2.94 13.00 -3.76
C GLY A 139 -3.86 11.78 -3.53
N LEU A 140 -4.54 11.73 -2.36
CA LEU A 140 -5.50 10.67 -2.05
C LEU A 140 -6.70 10.69 -3.00
N GLU A 141 -7.21 11.86 -3.37
CA GLU A 141 -8.34 11.95 -4.30
C GLU A 141 -7.92 11.60 -5.74
N LEU A 142 -6.74 12.05 -6.18
CA LEU A 142 -6.21 11.69 -7.50
C LEU A 142 -6.05 10.16 -7.63
N LEU A 143 -5.43 9.52 -6.64
CA LEU A 143 -5.32 8.06 -6.58
C LEU A 143 -6.71 7.42 -6.58
N SER A 144 -7.63 7.88 -5.72
CA SER A 144 -8.94 7.24 -5.50
C SER A 144 -9.85 7.32 -6.70
N LEU A 145 -9.95 8.50 -7.34
CA LEU A 145 -10.73 8.67 -8.56
C LEU A 145 -10.24 7.74 -9.67
N GLY A 146 -8.91 7.62 -9.83
CA GLY A 146 -8.33 6.64 -10.74
C GLY A 146 -8.76 5.21 -10.41
N LEU A 147 -8.73 4.81 -9.13
CA LEU A 147 -9.13 3.46 -8.70
C LEU A 147 -10.62 3.20 -8.92
N TYR A 148 -11.50 4.18 -8.73
CA TYR A 148 -12.94 4.02 -9.00
C TYR A 148 -13.19 3.78 -10.49
N ILE A 149 -12.53 4.56 -11.36
CA ILE A 149 -12.59 4.39 -12.82
C ILE A 149 -12.06 3.03 -13.24
N LEU A 150 -10.89 2.62 -12.73
CA LEU A 150 -10.27 1.33 -13.04
C LEU A 150 -11.15 0.16 -12.60
N THR A 151 -11.84 0.28 -11.46
CA THR A 151 -12.78 -0.74 -10.98
C THR A 151 -13.98 -0.89 -11.92
N ALA A 152 -14.49 0.23 -12.48
CA ALA A 152 -15.62 0.26 -13.42
C ALA A 152 -15.25 -0.09 -14.86
N PHE A 153 -13.98 -0.35 -15.16
CA PHE A 153 -13.48 -0.33 -16.55
C PHE A 153 -14.01 -1.48 -17.43
N ALA A 154 -14.45 -2.60 -16.83
CA ALA A 154 -15.15 -3.67 -17.55
C ALA A 154 -16.61 -3.31 -17.77
N LYS A 155 -16.87 -2.38 -18.70
CA LYS A 155 -18.18 -1.74 -18.94
C LYS A 155 -19.34 -2.72 -19.20
N SER A 156 -19.07 -3.92 -19.69
CA SER A 156 -20.06 -4.98 -19.94
C SER A 156 -20.35 -5.86 -18.72
N SER A 157 -19.62 -5.69 -17.62
CA SER A 157 -19.75 -6.50 -16.42
C SER A 157 -20.59 -5.78 -15.35
N GLY A 158 -21.77 -6.32 -15.02
CA GLY A 158 -22.57 -5.82 -13.91
C GLY A 158 -21.87 -5.88 -12.57
N LYS A 159 -21.01 -6.90 -12.34
CA LYS A 159 -20.17 -7.01 -11.14
C LYS A 159 -19.17 -5.86 -11.03
N SER A 160 -18.55 -5.46 -12.15
CA SER A 160 -17.60 -4.34 -12.19
C SER A 160 -18.31 -3.01 -11.87
N ALA A 161 -19.50 -2.79 -12.40
CA ALA A 161 -20.29 -1.59 -12.13
C ALA A 161 -20.75 -1.52 -10.67
N GLU A 162 -21.24 -2.62 -10.11
CA GLU A 162 -21.65 -2.71 -8.69
C GLU A 162 -20.46 -2.48 -7.75
N ALA A 163 -19.32 -3.13 -8.02
CA ALA A 163 -18.09 -2.98 -7.25
C ALA A 163 -17.61 -1.53 -7.26
N ALA A 164 -17.60 -0.89 -8.42
CA ALA A 164 -17.19 0.50 -8.56
C ALA A 164 -18.15 1.46 -7.83
N MET A 165 -19.45 1.23 -7.91
CA MET A 165 -20.45 2.05 -7.20
C MET A 165 -20.26 1.95 -5.68
N LYS A 166 -20.09 0.72 -5.14
CA LYS A 166 -19.82 0.52 -3.72
C LYS A 166 -18.51 1.21 -3.33
N TYR A 167 -17.44 1.03 -4.12
CA TYR A 167 -16.15 1.62 -3.84
C TYR A 167 -16.20 3.15 -3.83
N TYR A 168 -16.90 3.75 -4.80
CA TYR A 168 -17.09 5.20 -4.88
C TYR A 168 -17.90 5.76 -3.70
N LEU A 169 -19.03 5.12 -3.35
CA LEU A 169 -19.88 5.59 -2.25
C LEU A 169 -19.17 5.54 -0.89
N PHE A 170 -18.54 4.40 -0.57
CA PHE A 170 -17.75 4.27 0.65
C PHE A 170 -16.52 5.18 0.63
N GLY A 171 -15.89 5.35 -0.53
CA GLY A 171 -14.73 6.21 -0.69
C GLY A 171 -15.05 7.68 -0.52
N GLY A 172 -16.13 8.16 -1.12
CA GLY A 172 -16.60 9.55 -0.95
C GLY A 172 -16.95 9.88 0.50
N MET A 173 -17.62 8.93 1.21
CA MET A 173 -17.88 9.09 2.64
C MET A 173 -16.57 9.14 3.46
N SER A 174 -15.60 8.29 3.12
CA SER A 174 -14.28 8.27 3.76
C SER A 174 -13.52 9.57 3.53
N ALA A 175 -13.55 10.11 2.31
CA ALA A 175 -12.95 11.40 1.96
C ALA A 175 -13.58 12.56 2.74
N ALA A 176 -14.90 12.55 2.91
CA ALA A 176 -15.61 13.53 3.72
C ALA A 176 -15.16 13.49 5.19
N PHE A 177 -15.06 12.28 5.80
CA PHE A 177 -14.54 12.14 7.17
C PHE A 177 -13.10 12.65 7.29
N LEU A 178 -12.24 12.31 6.33
CA LEU A 178 -10.85 12.76 6.32
C LEU A 178 -10.75 14.29 6.24
N LEU A 179 -11.47 14.90 5.30
CA LEU A 179 -11.45 16.34 5.11
C LEU A 179 -12.03 17.08 6.34
N PHE A 180 -13.05 16.51 6.96
CA PHE A 180 -13.64 17.08 8.18
C PHE A 180 -12.65 16.97 9.36
N GLY A 181 -11.94 15.85 9.51
CA GLY A 181 -10.86 15.70 10.47
C GLY A 181 -9.72 16.71 10.23
N PHE A 182 -9.32 16.92 8.99
CA PHE A 182 -8.32 17.91 8.59
C PHE A 182 -8.78 19.35 8.91
N SER A 183 -10.06 19.67 8.70
CA SER A 183 -10.60 20.98 9.04
C SER A 183 -10.54 21.25 10.54
N TYR A 184 -10.75 20.24 11.37
CA TYR A 184 -10.59 20.38 12.81
C TYR A 184 -9.12 20.54 13.22
N PHE A 185 -8.19 19.82 12.62
CA PHE A 185 -6.76 20.06 12.85
C PHE A 185 -6.38 21.49 12.48
N TYR A 186 -6.84 21.96 11.31
CA TYR A 186 -6.62 23.34 10.90
C TYR A 186 -7.27 24.35 11.89
N GLY A 187 -8.49 24.12 12.31
CA GLY A 187 -9.20 24.96 13.27
C GLY A 187 -8.49 25.07 14.63
N LEU A 188 -7.88 23.97 15.10
CA LEU A 188 -7.13 23.91 16.35
C LEU A 188 -5.75 24.57 16.24
N THR A 189 -5.14 24.52 15.07
CA THR A 189 -3.72 24.86 14.91
C THR A 189 -3.46 26.03 13.97
N GLY A 190 -4.42 26.42 13.11
CA GLY A 190 -4.25 27.47 12.10
C GLY A 190 -3.18 27.16 11.05
N THR A 191 -2.86 25.88 10.81
CA THR A 191 -1.89 25.45 9.81
C THR A 191 -2.29 24.10 9.22
N THR A 192 -1.86 23.83 7.97
CA THR A 192 -2.06 22.54 7.29
C THR A 192 -0.80 21.66 7.29
N ASN A 193 0.35 22.21 7.66
CA ASN A 193 1.61 21.48 7.71
C ASN A 193 1.66 20.52 8.90
N LEU A 194 2.03 19.26 8.68
CA LEU A 194 2.00 18.19 9.67
C LEU A 194 2.90 18.46 10.89
N GLU A 195 4.12 18.94 10.67
CA GLU A 195 5.07 19.22 11.75
C GLU A 195 4.60 20.38 12.64
N LEU A 196 4.07 21.45 12.03
CA LEU A 196 3.53 22.58 12.77
C LEU A 196 2.22 22.23 13.50
N ILE A 197 1.38 21.37 12.94
CA ILE A 197 0.19 20.83 13.60
C ILE A 197 0.62 20.11 14.88
N GLN A 198 1.54 19.15 14.74
CA GLN A 198 2.07 18.39 15.88
C GLN A 198 2.65 19.34 16.94
N TYR A 199 3.52 20.28 16.55
CA TYR A 199 4.11 21.25 17.46
C TYR A 199 3.06 22.06 18.23
N ARG A 200 2.04 22.62 17.55
CA ARG A 200 1.00 23.44 18.19
C ARG A 200 0.10 22.64 19.11
N ILE A 201 -0.26 21.41 18.74
CA ILE A 201 -1.05 20.52 19.58
C ILE A 201 -0.27 20.12 20.84
N THR A 202 1.03 19.86 20.73
CA THR A 202 1.85 19.52 21.88
C THR A 202 2.03 20.70 22.84
N GLN A 203 2.06 21.94 22.34
CA GLN A 203 2.10 23.15 23.18
C GLN A 203 0.78 23.42 23.90
N ALA A 204 -0.35 23.26 23.21
CA ALA A 204 -1.68 23.54 23.77
C ALA A 204 -2.23 22.40 24.65
N GLY A 205 -1.69 21.19 24.50
CA GLY A 205 -2.28 19.96 25.02
C GLY A 205 -3.45 19.45 24.19
N PRO A 206 -3.73 18.13 24.24
CA PRO A 206 -4.82 17.53 23.45
C PRO A 206 -6.19 17.94 24.02
N SER A 207 -7.00 18.59 23.21
CA SER A 207 -8.39 18.96 23.52
C SER A 207 -9.36 17.83 23.12
N PRO A 208 -10.61 17.82 23.61
CA PRO A 208 -11.63 16.88 23.13
C PRO A 208 -11.83 16.94 21.62
N LEU A 209 -11.73 18.10 21.00
CA LEU A 209 -11.85 18.29 19.56
C LEU A 209 -10.68 17.64 18.78
N PHE A 210 -9.49 17.61 19.37
CA PHE A 210 -8.35 16.86 18.79
C PHE A 210 -8.65 15.36 18.66
N TYR A 211 -9.26 14.74 19.67
CA TYR A 211 -9.62 13.33 19.60
C TYR A 211 -10.71 13.06 18.56
N VAL A 212 -11.67 13.96 18.40
CA VAL A 212 -12.68 13.86 17.32
C VAL A 212 -12.00 13.96 15.96
N ALA A 213 -11.10 14.92 15.75
CA ALA A 213 -10.33 15.06 14.52
C ALA A 213 -9.53 13.78 14.20
N TRP A 214 -8.87 13.22 15.21
CA TRP A 214 -8.10 11.99 15.07
C TRP A 214 -8.97 10.80 14.64
N ILE A 215 -10.10 10.57 15.30
CA ILE A 215 -11.02 9.48 14.95
C ILE A 215 -11.51 9.60 13.49
N LEU A 216 -11.83 10.81 13.05
CA LEU A 216 -12.25 11.09 11.68
C LEU A 216 -11.13 10.80 10.67
N VAL A 217 -9.89 11.17 10.97
CA VAL A 217 -8.72 10.88 10.14
C VAL A 217 -8.44 9.38 10.10
N VAL A 218 -8.50 8.69 11.25
CA VAL A 218 -8.35 7.23 11.31
C VAL A 218 -9.44 6.51 10.52
N ALA A 219 -10.68 6.99 10.56
CA ALA A 219 -11.77 6.44 9.75
C ALA A 219 -11.48 6.60 8.24
N GLY A 220 -11.05 7.79 7.81
CA GLY A 220 -10.70 8.08 6.42
C GLY A 220 -9.51 7.26 5.91
N LEU A 221 -8.42 7.22 6.66
CA LEU A 221 -7.21 6.45 6.28
C LEU A 221 -7.43 4.94 6.46
N GLY A 222 -8.19 4.53 7.46
CA GLY A 222 -8.56 3.13 7.69
C GLY A 222 -9.33 2.53 6.52
N PHE A 223 -10.18 3.32 5.86
CA PHE A 223 -10.80 2.93 4.60
C PHE A 223 -9.75 2.68 3.51
N LYS A 224 -8.77 3.57 3.33
CA LYS A 224 -7.75 3.45 2.26
C LYS A 224 -6.91 2.17 2.39
N VAL A 225 -6.55 1.80 3.61
CA VAL A 225 -5.78 0.56 3.86
C VAL A 225 -6.67 -0.68 4.05
N ALA A 226 -7.99 -0.48 4.07
CA ALA A 226 -9.00 -1.52 4.27
C ALA A 226 -8.87 -2.25 5.62
N VAL A 227 -8.74 -1.50 6.72
CA VAL A 227 -8.75 -2.08 8.09
C VAL A 227 -10.16 -2.12 8.68
N VAL A 228 -10.40 -3.02 9.59
CA VAL A 228 -11.68 -3.14 10.32
C VAL A 228 -11.86 -1.93 11.24
N PRO A 229 -13.03 -1.28 11.26
CA PRO A 229 -14.30 -1.66 10.60
C PRO A 229 -14.48 -1.14 9.16
N PHE A 230 -13.54 -0.39 8.61
CA PHE A 230 -13.64 0.35 7.34
C PHE A 230 -13.31 -0.51 6.09
N HIS A 231 -13.36 -1.82 6.17
CA HIS A 231 -12.89 -2.79 5.16
C HIS A 231 -13.96 -3.26 4.16
N LEU A 232 -15.24 -2.95 4.38
CA LEU A 232 -16.37 -3.60 3.69
C LEU A 232 -16.37 -3.45 2.16
N TRP A 233 -15.70 -2.42 1.64
CA TRP A 233 -15.57 -2.18 0.21
C TRP A 233 -14.61 -3.15 -0.50
N ALA A 234 -13.57 -3.63 0.21
CA ALA A 234 -12.44 -4.32 -0.41
C ALA A 234 -12.81 -5.68 -1.03
N PRO A 235 -13.59 -6.57 -0.40
CA PRO A 235 -13.96 -7.85 -0.99
C PRO A 235 -14.72 -7.71 -2.30
N ASP A 236 -15.68 -6.79 -2.39
CA ASP A 236 -16.49 -6.58 -3.57
C ASP A 236 -15.68 -5.90 -4.69
N THR A 237 -14.82 -4.94 -4.33
CA THR A 237 -13.93 -4.26 -5.29
C THR A 237 -12.92 -5.22 -5.90
N TYR A 238 -12.28 -6.06 -5.09
CA TYR A 238 -11.26 -7.00 -5.59
C TYR A 238 -11.87 -8.12 -6.44
N GLU A 239 -13.10 -8.54 -6.15
CA GLU A 239 -13.82 -9.52 -6.97
C GLU A 239 -14.33 -8.90 -8.28
N GLY A 240 -14.93 -7.71 -8.23
CA GLY A 240 -15.63 -7.10 -9.37
C GLY A 240 -14.73 -6.34 -10.33
N ALA A 241 -13.59 -5.78 -9.89
CA ALA A 241 -12.68 -5.06 -10.76
C ALA A 241 -12.00 -5.98 -11.79
N PRO A 242 -11.60 -5.50 -12.98
CA PRO A 242 -10.70 -6.24 -13.87
C PRO A 242 -9.44 -6.71 -13.13
N ALA A 243 -8.91 -7.90 -13.44
CA ALA A 243 -7.79 -8.48 -12.69
C ALA A 243 -6.55 -7.55 -12.58
N PRO A 244 -6.10 -6.83 -13.64
CA PRO A 244 -5.03 -5.84 -13.50
C PRO A 244 -5.40 -4.66 -12.60
N ALA A 245 -6.65 -4.19 -12.63
CA ALA A 245 -7.12 -3.14 -11.73
C ALA A 245 -7.12 -3.62 -10.27
N ALA A 246 -7.60 -4.83 -10.00
CA ALA A 246 -7.55 -5.42 -8.66
C ALA A 246 -6.11 -5.59 -8.15
N ALA A 247 -5.17 -6.00 -9.03
CA ALA A 247 -3.74 -6.07 -8.72
C ALA A 247 -3.18 -4.70 -8.31
N PHE A 248 -3.54 -3.63 -9.05
CA PHE A 248 -3.13 -2.26 -8.76
C PHE A 248 -3.70 -1.76 -7.42
N VAL A 249 -5.00 -1.97 -7.17
CA VAL A 249 -5.65 -1.62 -5.89
C VAL A 249 -5.01 -2.36 -4.72
N ALA A 250 -4.71 -3.65 -4.89
CA ALA A 250 -4.18 -4.50 -3.83
C ALA A 250 -2.69 -4.24 -3.52
N SER A 251 -1.95 -3.61 -4.42
CA SER A 251 -0.50 -3.38 -4.29
C SER A 251 -0.15 -1.91 -4.22
N VAL A 252 -0.24 -1.16 -5.32
CA VAL A 252 0.19 0.23 -5.44
C VAL A 252 -0.54 1.13 -4.46
N SER A 253 -1.87 1.03 -4.39
CA SER A 253 -2.68 1.82 -3.46
C SER A 253 -2.29 1.53 -2.00
N LYS A 254 -1.97 0.28 -1.65
CA LYS A 254 -1.52 -0.06 -0.29
C LYS A 254 -0.14 0.50 0.02
N VAL A 255 0.82 0.40 -0.91
CA VAL A 255 2.16 0.99 -0.71
C VAL A 255 2.04 2.49 -0.48
N ALA A 256 1.28 3.22 -1.31
CA ALA A 256 1.06 4.66 -1.16
C ALA A 256 0.39 5.00 0.17
N SER A 257 -0.67 4.29 0.55
CA SER A 257 -1.40 4.55 1.80
C SER A 257 -0.58 4.24 3.04
N PHE A 258 0.21 3.17 3.03
CA PHE A 258 1.10 2.88 4.16
C PHE A 258 2.32 3.79 4.21
N ALA A 259 2.83 4.29 3.07
CA ALA A 259 3.85 5.34 3.07
C ALA A 259 3.34 6.61 3.77
N LEU A 260 2.10 7.03 3.51
CA LEU A 260 1.45 8.12 4.24
C LEU A 260 1.32 7.82 5.74
N LEU A 261 0.89 6.60 6.11
CA LEU A 261 0.80 6.23 7.52
C LEU A 261 2.17 6.23 8.21
N ILE A 262 3.24 5.84 7.49
CA ILE A 262 4.62 5.98 7.98
C ILE A 262 4.96 7.47 8.19
N THR A 263 4.67 8.36 7.23
CA THR A 263 4.90 9.80 7.38
C THR A 263 4.18 10.35 8.61
N LEU A 264 2.90 10.04 8.77
CA LEU A 264 2.13 10.45 9.93
C LEU A 264 2.70 9.89 11.24
N ALA A 265 3.06 8.61 11.25
CA ALA A 265 3.68 7.98 12.41
C ALA A 265 5.02 8.64 12.75
N MET A 266 5.89 8.89 11.77
CA MET A 266 7.17 9.57 11.99
C MET A 266 6.98 10.98 12.54
N THR A 267 6.07 11.76 11.97
CA THR A 267 5.78 13.11 12.44
C THR A 267 5.39 13.11 13.91
N TRP A 268 4.53 12.16 14.33
CA TRP A 268 4.06 12.06 15.70
C TRP A 268 5.05 11.36 16.65
N TRP A 269 5.91 10.45 16.16
CA TRP A 269 6.84 9.67 16.99
C TRP A 269 8.18 10.37 17.25
N LEU A 270 8.75 10.98 16.20
CA LEU A 270 10.08 11.57 16.30
C LEU A 270 10.04 13.01 16.86
N GLY A 271 8.85 13.59 16.99
CA GLY A 271 8.73 14.97 17.43
C GLY A 271 9.15 15.97 16.34
N PRO A 272 9.08 17.28 16.64
CA PRO A 272 9.51 18.30 15.70
C PRO A 272 11.02 18.19 15.44
N SER A 273 11.41 18.32 14.16
CA SER A 273 12.81 18.28 13.73
C SER A 273 13.63 19.41 14.40
N GLY A 274 14.92 19.16 14.61
CA GLY A 274 15.83 19.92 15.45
C GLY A 274 15.84 21.47 15.35
N ASN A 275 15.25 22.05 14.30
CA ASN A 275 15.16 23.51 14.14
C ASN A 275 14.09 24.17 15.04
N LEU A 276 13.09 23.39 15.50
CA LEU A 276 12.05 23.86 16.44
C LEU A 276 12.37 23.50 17.89
N ALA A 277 13.40 22.71 18.14
CA ALA A 277 13.75 22.11 19.44
C ALA A 277 14.97 22.75 20.14
N SER A 278 15.32 23.99 19.81
CA SER A 278 16.55 24.65 20.33
C SER A 278 16.60 24.90 21.86
N ASP A 279 15.47 24.76 22.58
CA ASP A 279 15.41 24.97 24.01
C ASP A 279 15.05 23.67 24.76
N GLY A 280 15.99 23.12 25.56
CA GLY A 280 15.82 21.87 26.29
C GLY A 280 14.58 21.77 27.19
N HIS A 281 14.11 22.89 27.77
CA HIS A 281 12.86 22.95 28.56
C HIS A 281 11.60 22.81 27.71
N ARG A 282 11.65 23.18 26.41
CA ARG A 282 10.56 22.98 25.46
C ARG A 282 10.40 21.53 25.04
N LEU A 283 11.50 20.79 24.91
CA LEU A 283 11.47 19.36 24.57
C LEU A 283 10.68 18.58 25.62
N GLU A 284 10.90 18.82 26.91
CA GLU A 284 10.20 18.11 27.99
C GLU A 284 8.68 18.35 27.96
N SER A 285 8.22 19.58 27.69
CA SER A 285 6.80 19.91 27.60
C SER A 285 6.14 19.25 26.36
N ILE A 286 6.85 19.21 25.23
CA ILE A 286 6.42 18.54 23.99
C ILE A 286 6.25 17.04 24.23
N TYR A 287 7.23 16.39 24.85
CA TYR A 287 7.15 14.98 25.17
C TYR A 287 6.02 14.66 26.16
N ARG A 288 5.83 15.48 27.18
CA ARG A 288 4.75 15.27 28.15
C ARG A 288 3.35 15.33 27.49
N ALA A 289 3.09 16.30 26.62
CA ALA A 289 1.83 16.41 25.89
C ALA A 289 1.62 15.25 24.92
N TYR A 290 2.68 14.82 24.24
CA TYR A 290 2.69 13.64 23.37
C TYR A 290 2.28 12.38 24.15
N TYR A 291 2.90 12.11 25.31
CA TYR A 291 2.58 10.94 26.13
C TYR A 291 1.15 10.96 26.68
N GLN A 292 0.52 12.13 26.78
CA GLN A 292 -0.90 12.23 27.18
C GLN A 292 -1.84 11.83 26.03
N ALA A 293 -1.52 12.18 24.80
CA ALA A 293 -2.37 11.89 23.62
C ALA A 293 -2.20 10.47 23.10
N TRP A 294 -0.96 9.96 23.09
CA TRP A 294 -0.60 8.69 22.44
C TRP A 294 -1.35 7.45 22.96
N PRO A 295 -1.65 7.28 24.25
CA PRO A 295 -2.36 6.08 24.71
C PRO A 295 -3.68 5.83 23.98
N LEU A 296 -4.45 6.87 23.67
CA LEU A 296 -5.68 6.72 22.90
C LEU A 296 -5.40 6.50 21.41
N LEU A 297 -4.45 7.25 20.83
CA LEU A 297 -4.08 7.15 19.42
C LEU A 297 -3.55 5.75 19.09
N GLY A 298 -2.56 5.30 19.83
CA GLY A 298 -1.97 3.96 19.66
C GLY A 298 -2.98 2.85 19.93
N THR A 299 -3.79 2.97 20.98
CA THR A 299 -4.81 1.97 21.31
C THR A 299 -5.85 1.81 20.19
N THR A 300 -6.31 2.91 19.57
CA THR A 300 -7.25 2.83 18.43
C THR A 300 -6.65 2.06 17.25
N LEU A 301 -5.38 2.29 16.93
CA LEU A 301 -4.67 1.58 15.87
C LEU A 301 -4.43 0.10 16.22
N LEU A 302 -4.07 -0.21 17.48
CA LEU A 302 -3.89 -1.59 17.95
C LEU A 302 -5.21 -2.39 17.92
N ILE A 303 -6.33 -1.78 18.30
CA ILE A 303 -7.66 -2.41 18.21
C ILE A 303 -8.00 -2.68 16.73
N ALA A 304 -7.81 -1.70 15.85
CA ALA A 304 -8.04 -1.86 14.42
C ALA A 304 -7.12 -2.95 13.81
N ALA A 305 -5.86 -3.04 14.23
CA ALA A 305 -4.92 -4.07 13.83
C ALA A 305 -5.40 -5.46 14.25
N ALA A 306 -5.72 -5.65 15.55
CA ALA A 306 -6.21 -6.91 16.09
C ALA A 306 -7.52 -7.36 15.40
N ALA A 307 -8.49 -6.44 15.28
CA ALA A 307 -9.75 -6.73 14.61
C ALA A 307 -9.55 -7.11 13.13
N SER A 308 -8.63 -6.44 12.42
CA SER A 308 -8.33 -6.74 11.02
C SER A 308 -7.65 -8.10 10.85
N MET A 309 -6.73 -8.47 11.76
CA MET A 309 -6.11 -9.79 11.76
C MET A 309 -7.14 -10.90 11.97
N VAL A 310 -8.06 -10.73 12.92
CA VAL A 310 -9.09 -11.75 13.24
C VAL A 310 -10.14 -11.82 12.13
N VAL A 311 -10.80 -10.70 11.82
CA VAL A 311 -11.90 -10.68 10.84
C VAL A 311 -11.40 -11.05 9.44
N GLY A 312 -10.25 -10.52 9.02
CA GLY A 312 -9.67 -10.83 7.71
C GLY A 312 -9.39 -12.31 7.54
N ASN A 313 -8.72 -12.95 8.49
CA ASN A 313 -8.39 -14.38 8.37
C ASN A 313 -9.60 -15.29 8.50
N LEU A 314 -10.52 -15.02 9.45
CA LEU A 314 -11.71 -15.86 9.62
C LEU A 314 -12.68 -15.72 8.45
N ALA A 315 -12.89 -14.53 7.92
CA ALA A 315 -13.75 -14.32 6.75
C ALA A 315 -13.16 -14.93 5.48
N ALA A 316 -11.83 -14.98 5.33
CA ALA A 316 -11.16 -15.63 4.20
C ALA A 316 -11.46 -17.13 4.12
N LEU A 317 -11.63 -17.82 5.27
CA LEU A 317 -11.94 -19.26 5.33
C LEU A 317 -13.26 -19.63 4.64
N ALA A 318 -14.24 -18.73 4.65
CA ALA A 318 -15.58 -18.97 4.11
C ALA A 318 -15.71 -18.62 2.62
N GLN A 319 -14.64 -18.11 1.96
CA GLN A 319 -14.74 -17.63 0.58
C GLN A 319 -14.63 -18.77 -0.44
N SER A 320 -15.50 -18.72 -1.45
CA SER A 320 -15.45 -19.60 -2.62
C SER A 320 -14.75 -18.95 -3.83
N SER A 321 -14.69 -17.61 -3.89
CA SER A 321 -13.93 -16.82 -4.86
C SER A 321 -12.51 -16.62 -4.37
N VAL A 322 -11.51 -16.93 -5.20
CA VAL A 322 -10.10 -16.73 -4.84
C VAL A 322 -9.75 -15.25 -4.76
N ARG A 323 -10.40 -14.39 -5.56
CA ARG A 323 -10.20 -12.93 -5.49
C ARG A 323 -10.75 -12.34 -4.19
N ARG A 324 -11.93 -12.78 -3.72
CA ARG A 324 -12.45 -12.40 -2.40
C ARG A 324 -11.59 -12.95 -1.26
N LEU A 325 -11.08 -14.16 -1.39
CA LEU A 325 -10.14 -14.74 -0.44
C LEU A 325 -8.88 -13.87 -0.33
N LEU A 326 -8.29 -13.45 -1.45
CA LEU A 326 -7.16 -12.52 -1.47
C LEU A 326 -7.51 -11.15 -0.89
N ALA A 327 -8.75 -10.66 -1.05
CA ALA A 327 -9.20 -9.42 -0.45
C ALA A 327 -9.24 -9.50 1.08
N TYR A 328 -9.82 -10.56 1.65
CA TYR A 328 -9.82 -10.76 3.10
C TYR A 328 -8.41 -11.02 3.65
N SER A 329 -7.58 -11.74 2.90
CA SER A 329 -6.15 -11.82 3.19
C SER A 329 -5.50 -10.43 3.23
N ALA A 330 -5.82 -9.55 2.29
CA ALA A 330 -5.31 -8.17 2.24
C ALA A 330 -5.72 -7.33 3.46
N ILE A 331 -6.92 -7.57 4.03
CA ILE A 331 -7.39 -6.98 5.28
C ILE A 331 -6.56 -7.49 6.47
N ALA A 332 -6.30 -8.81 6.53
CA ALA A 332 -5.45 -9.40 7.57
C ALA A 332 -4.01 -8.87 7.51
N HIS A 333 -3.42 -8.79 6.30
CA HIS A 333 -2.08 -8.23 6.11
C HIS A 333 -2.01 -6.75 6.49
N ALA A 334 -3.06 -5.95 6.19
CA ALA A 334 -3.14 -4.58 6.66
C ALA A 334 -3.14 -4.51 8.21
N GLY A 335 -3.79 -5.45 8.87
CA GLY A 335 -3.75 -5.59 10.33
C GLY A 335 -2.35 -5.87 10.87
N TYR A 336 -1.59 -6.80 10.24
CA TYR A 336 -0.20 -7.06 10.64
C TYR A 336 0.67 -5.82 10.47
N ILE A 337 0.59 -5.13 9.32
CA ILE A 337 1.39 -3.94 9.04
C ILE A 337 1.03 -2.81 10.02
N LEU A 338 -0.25 -2.63 10.30
CA LEU A 338 -0.73 -1.62 11.24
C LEU A 338 -0.25 -1.90 12.67
N LEU A 339 -0.11 -3.18 13.07
CA LEU A 339 0.49 -3.55 14.35
C LEU A 339 1.92 -3.00 14.48
N GLY A 340 2.74 -3.10 13.43
CA GLY A 340 4.09 -2.53 13.41
C GLY A 340 4.12 -1.01 13.52
N LEU A 341 3.13 -0.32 12.93
CA LEU A 341 3.00 1.14 13.05
C LEU A 341 2.43 1.59 14.40
N ALA A 342 1.58 0.79 15.03
CA ALA A 342 0.91 1.16 16.28
C ALA A 342 1.72 0.81 17.53
N ALA A 343 2.64 -0.13 17.42
CA ALA A 343 3.51 -0.57 18.50
C ALA A 343 4.68 0.40 18.66
N HIS A 344 4.43 1.57 19.22
CA HIS A 344 5.47 2.52 19.62
C HIS A 344 5.71 2.45 21.14
N PRO A 345 6.92 2.84 21.66
CA PRO A 345 7.23 2.76 23.09
C PRO A 345 6.15 3.43 23.94
N VAL A 346 5.33 2.62 24.60
CA VAL A 346 4.49 3.09 25.68
C VAL A 346 5.41 3.28 26.88
N TYR A 347 5.52 4.52 27.34
CA TYR A 347 6.26 4.89 28.53
C TYR A 347 5.97 3.92 29.67
N SER A 348 6.95 3.14 30.07
CA SER A 348 6.91 2.43 31.36
C SER A 348 7.12 3.48 32.45
N GLY A 349 6.06 3.79 33.19
CA GLY A 349 5.94 4.89 34.15
C GLY A 349 6.89 4.87 35.35
N SER A 350 8.19 4.77 35.13
CA SER A 350 9.23 5.04 36.13
C SER A 350 9.84 6.42 35.90
N GLY A 351 9.10 7.43 36.18
CA GLY A 351 9.42 8.70 36.84
C GLY A 351 10.59 9.56 36.42
N SER A 352 11.38 9.32 35.36
CA SER A 352 12.41 10.25 34.92
C SER A 352 12.32 10.56 33.43
N ALA A 353 12.05 11.83 33.13
CA ALA A 353 11.79 12.38 31.78
C ALA A 353 13.04 12.45 30.88
N VAL A 354 14.12 11.72 31.18
CA VAL A 354 15.43 11.98 30.56
C VAL A 354 16.00 10.80 29.78
N ASP A 355 15.42 9.61 29.83
CA ASP A 355 15.91 8.49 29.02
C ASP A 355 15.24 8.39 27.64
N PHE A 356 15.14 9.52 26.94
CA PHE A 356 14.95 9.52 25.50
C PHE A 356 16.30 9.17 24.87
N ASN A 357 16.67 7.91 25.06
CA ASN A 357 17.92 7.38 24.56
C ASN A 357 17.84 7.24 23.03
N LEU A 358 18.99 7.45 22.38
CA LEU A 358 19.28 7.09 21.00
C LEU A 358 18.69 5.69 20.63
N ALA A 359 18.57 4.81 21.62
CA ALA A 359 17.93 3.50 21.51
C ALA A 359 16.44 3.58 21.08
N SER A 360 15.63 4.49 21.63
CA SER A 360 14.21 4.59 21.27
C SER A 360 13.99 5.12 19.85
N SER A 361 14.87 6.00 19.36
CA SER A 361 14.85 6.48 17.99
C SER A 361 15.30 5.40 17.00
N LEU A 362 16.26 4.56 17.38
CA LEU A 362 16.71 3.42 16.57
C LEU A 362 15.63 2.34 16.45
N THR A 363 14.91 2.05 17.52
CA THR A 363 13.84 1.05 17.50
C THR A 363 12.66 1.52 16.66
N ALA A 364 12.24 2.79 16.76
CA ALA A 364 11.21 3.37 15.89
C ALA A 364 11.63 3.27 14.40
N LEU A 365 12.89 3.54 14.09
CA LEU A 365 13.41 3.42 12.74
C LEU A 365 13.39 1.96 12.25
N LEU A 366 13.68 0.98 13.11
CA LEU A 366 13.59 -0.45 12.78
C LEU A 366 12.15 -0.87 12.49
N ALA A 367 11.17 -0.38 13.25
CA ALA A 367 9.76 -0.66 13.00
C ALA A 367 9.32 -0.09 11.64
N ILE A 368 9.69 1.15 11.32
CA ILE A 368 9.39 1.79 10.02
C ILE A 368 10.02 1.01 8.87
N LYS A 369 11.28 0.63 8.98
CA LYS A 369 11.97 -0.20 7.96
C LYS A 369 11.29 -1.55 7.78
N SER A 370 10.87 -2.20 8.87
CA SER A 370 10.14 -3.47 8.83
C SER A 370 8.77 -3.33 8.17
N VAL A 371 8.05 -2.24 8.44
CA VAL A 371 6.79 -1.91 7.79
C VAL A 371 6.98 -1.69 6.28
N LEU A 372 7.98 -0.90 5.89
CA LEU A 372 8.28 -0.61 4.49
C LEU A 372 8.69 -1.88 3.74
N PHE A 373 9.57 -2.70 4.33
CA PHE A 373 9.94 -4.02 3.81
C PHE A 373 8.69 -4.89 3.58
N TYR A 374 7.79 -4.92 4.58
CA TYR A 374 6.57 -5.72 4.49
C TYR A 374 5.66 -5.24 3.37
N VAL A 375 5.36 -3.95 3.31
CA VAL A 375 4.42 -3.38 2.33
C VAL A 375 4.91 -3.59 0.89
N LEU A 376 6.20 -3.40 0.63
CA LEU A 376 6.80 -3.61 -0.69
C LEU A 376 6.76 -5.08 -1.12
N THR A 377 7.15 -5.99 -0.24
CA THR A 377 7.16 -7.43 -0.54
C THR A 377 5.76 -8.01 -0.65
N TYR A 378 4.83 -7.51 0.16
CA TYR A 378 3.41 -7.81 0.04
C TYR A 378 2.85 -7.33 -1.30
N GLY A 379 3.13 -6.08 -1.69
CA GLY A 379 2.71 -5.52 -2.97
C GLY A 379 3.20 -6.35 -4.16
N LEU A 380 4.49 -6.72 -4.16
CA LEU A 380 5.10 -7.56 -5.17
C LEU A 380 4.42 -8.93 -5.29
N THR A 381 4.24 -9.62 -4.15
CA THR A 381 3.59 -10.93 -4.11
C THR A 381 2.14 -10.86 -4.57
N THR A 382 1.44 -9.78 -4.22
CA THR A 382 0.02 -9.59 -4.52
C THR A 382 -0.24 -9.29 -5.99
N VAL A 383 0.61 -8.47 -6.65
CA VAL A 383 0.53 -8.26 -8.11
C VAL A 383 0.64 -9.59 -8.85
N GLY A 384 1.61 -10.43 -8.48
CA GLY A 384 1.75 -11.76 -9.07
C GLY A 384 0.55 -12.66 -8.80
N ALA A 385 0.03 -12.66 -7.55
CA ALA A 385 -1.11 -13.49 -7.18
C ALA A 385 -2.38 -13.13 -7.97
N PHE A 386 -2.73 -11.84 -8.04
CA PHE A 386 -3.87 -11.37 -8.86
C PHE A 386 -3.63 -11.60 -10.36
N GLY A 387 -2.41 -11.44 -10.84
CA GLY A 387 -2.04 -11.76 -12.22
C GLY A 387 -2.29 -13.23 -12.54
N ALA A 388 -1.79 -14.15 -11.71
CA ALA A 388 -1.95 -15.60 -11.90
C ALA A 388 -3.43 -16.03 -11.79
N VAL A 389 -4.18 -15.48 -10.80
CA VAL A 389 -5.63 -15.72 -10.65
C VAL A 389 -6.39 -15.19 -11.87
N GLY A 390 -6.06 -14.00 -12.36
CA GLY A 390 -6.67 -13.41 -13.55
C GLY A 390 -6.49 -14.24 -14.82
N VAL A 391 -5.32 -14.89 -14.99
CA VAL A 391 -5.09 -15.83 -16.09
C VAL A 391 -6.03 -17.04 -16.00
N VAL A 392 -6.19 -17.63 -14.81
CA VAL A 392 -7.11 -18.77 -14.59
C VAL A 392 -8.54 -18.32 -14.84
N GLU A 393 -8.97 -17.18 -14.28
CA GLU A 393 -10.30 -16.61 -14.47
C GLU A 393 -10.63 -16.37 -15.94
N ARG A 394 -9.72 -15.78 -16.72
CA ARG A 394 -9.90 -15.59 -18.15
C ARG A 394 -10.07 -16.92 -18.91
N ALA A 395 -9.29 -17.94 -18.55
CA ALA A 395 -9.31 -19.23 -19.24
C ALA A 395 -10.54 -20.08 -18.89
N THR A 396 -11.10 -19.93 -17.67
CA THR A 396 -12.21 -20.75 -17.16
C THR A 396 -13.52 -20.00 -17.06
N GLY A 397 -13.51 -18.67 -17.20
CA GLY A 397 -14.69 -17.82 -17.01
C GLY A 397 -15.07 -17.59 -15.54
N SER A 398 -14.27 -18.08 -14.56
CA SER A 398 -14.59 -17.98 -13.14
C SER A 398 -13.31 -17.96 -12.27
N ASP A 399 -13.37 -17.21 -11.18
CA ASP A 399 -12.33 -17.11 -10.14
C ASP A 399 -12.60 -18.04 -8.93
N ARG A 400 -13.61 -18.93 -9.04
CA ARG A 400 -13.97 -19.86 -7.95
C ARG A 400 -12.87 -20.88 -7.72
N LEU A 401 -12.81 -21.40 -6.50
CA LEU A 401 -11.86 -22.43 -6.09
C LEU A 401 -11.82 -23.63 -7.04
N ASP A 402 -12.96 -24.02 -7.59
CA ASP A 402 -13.07 -25.18 -8.50
C ASP A 402 -12.43 -24.93 -9.88
N SER A 403 -12.23 -23.67 -10.28
CA SER A 403 -11.52 -23.29 -11.52
C SER A 403 -10.04 -23.66 -11.48
N PHE A 404 -9.49 -23.88 -10.29
CA PHE A 404 -8.07 -24.24 -10.06
C PHE A 404 -7.81 -25.75 -10.05
N LEU A 405 -8.84 -26.58 -10.22
CA LEU A 405 -8.71 -28.05 -10.19
C LEU A 405 -7.70 -28.54 -11.25
N GLY A 406 -6.71 -29.32 -10.79
CA GLY A 406 -5.70 -29.95 -11.64
C GLY A 406 -4.82 -28.96 -12.42
N LEU A 407 -4.67 -27.72 -11.95
CA LEU A 407 -3.90 -26.67 -12.62
C LEU A 407 -2.48 -27.11 -12.99
N HIS A 408 -1.83 -27.94 -12.15
CA HIS A 408 -0.48 -28.46 -12.41
C HIS A 408 -0.38 -29.30 -13.70
N LYS A 409 -1.48 -29.95 -14.13
CA LYS A 409 -1.55 -30.69 -15.41
C LYS A 409 -1.90 -29.78 -16.58
N ARG A 410 -2.71 -28.73 -16.33
CA ARG A 410 -3.18 -27.80 -17.36
C ARG A 410 -2.13 -26.74 -17.70
N ASN A 411 -1.37 -26.25 -16.73
CA ASN A 411 -0.21 -25.37 -16.90
C ASN A 411 0.70 -25.47 -15.65
N PRO A 412 1.80 -26.28 -15.72
CA PRO A 412 2.67 -26.53 -14.58
C PRO A 412 3.43 -25.27 -14.13
N LEU A 413 3.81 -24.37 -15.04
CA LEU A 413 4.52 -23.13 -14.69
C LEU A 413 3.60 -22.17 -13.91
N LEU A 414 2.36 -22.00 -14.36
CA LEU A 414 1.38 -21.18 -13.66
C LEU A 414 1.05 -21.74 -12.27
N ALA A 415 0.94 -23.07 -12.14
CA ALA A 415 0.76 -23.73 -10.86
C ALA A 415 1.94 -23.49 -9.92
N ALA A 416 3.19 -23.59 -10.42
CA ALA A 416 4.40 -23.31 -9.62
C ALA A 416 4.46 -21.84 -9.16
N VAL A 417 4.11 -20.88 -10.02
CA VAL A 417 3.99 -19.47 -9.63
C VAL A 417 2.97 -19.31 -8.50
N LEU A 418 1.76 -19.86 -8.63
CA LEU A 418 0.74 -19.80 -7.58
C LEU A 418 1.22 -20.44 -6.27
N LEU A 419 1.93 -21.56 -6.34
CA LEU A 419 2.51 -22.22 -5.17
C LEU A 419 3.44 -21.26 -4.40
N ILE A 420 4.42 -20.68 -5.12
CA ILE A 420 5.41 -19.77 -4.53
C ILE A 420 4.72 -18.55 -3.90
N LEU A 421 3.81 -17.91 -4.64
CA LEU A 421 3.16 -16.68 -4.19
C LEU A 421 2.24 -16.91 -2.99
N PHE A 422 1.45 -17.99 -2.98
CA PHE A 422 0.53 -18.29 -1.88
C PHE A 422 1.26 -18.76 -0.62
N LEU A 423 2.33 -19.54 -0.76
CA LEU A 423 3.18 -19.90 0.37
C LEU A 423 3.93 -18.68 0.93
N SER A 424 4.30 -17.72 0.08
CA SER A 424 4.86 -16.45 0.53
C SER A 424 3.86 -15.63 1.32
N LEU A 425 2.61 -15.48 0.86
CA LEU A 425 1.54 -14.80 1.61
C LEU A 425 1.25 -15.51 2.95
N ALA A 426 1.30 -16.82 2.98
CA ALA A 426 1.19 -17.60 4.20
C ALA A 426 2.34 -17.34 5.19
N GLY A 427 3.52 -16.97 4.68
CA GLY A 427 4.71 -16.71 5.50
C GLY A 427 5.56 -17.96 5.73
N ILE A 428 5.69 -18.82 4.72
CA ILE A 428 6.49 -20.06 4.81
C ILE A 428 7.94 -19.77 4.41
N PRO A 429 8.95 -20.15 5.25
CA PRO A 429 10.35 -20.11 4.84
C PRO A 429 10.62 -21.02 3.63
N PRO A 430 11.52 -20.69 2.72
CA PRO A 430 12.46 -19.55 2.70
C PRO A 430 11.95 -18.34 1.90
N LEU A 431 10.63 -18.15 1.79
CA LEU A 431 10.04 -17.08 0.96
C LEU A 431 10.03 -15.74 1.67
N VAL A 432 9.99 -14.64 0.90
CA VAL A 432 10.11 -13.27 1.42
C VAL A 432 9.00 -12.89 2.41
N GLY A 433 7.79 -13.44 2.26
CA GLY A 433 6.68 -13.18 3.18
C GLY A 433 6.93 -13.67 4.62
N PHE A 434 7.78 -14.68 4.81
CA PHE A 434 8.25 -15.08 6.13
C PHE A 434 9.07 -13.96 6.79
N TRP A 435 10.06 -13.41 6.08
CA TRP A 435 10.90 -12.33 6.60
C TRP A 435 10.11 -11.05 6.85
N ALA A 436 9.12 -10.75 6.01
CA ALA A 436 8.23 -9.62 6.21
C ALA A 436 7.51 -9.71 7.57
N LYS A 437 6.91 -10.86 7.88
CA LYS A 437 6.23 -11.10 9.17
C LYS A 437 7.23 -11.16 10.33
N PHE A 438 8.34 -11.88 10.14
CA PHE A 438 9.35 -12.07 11.19
C PHE A 438 9.97 -10.75 11.64
N ASN A 439 10.47 -9.93 10.70
CA ASN A 439 11.08 -8.65 11.01
C ASN A 439 10.09 -7.70 11.70
N LEU A 440 8.83 -7.68 11.24
CA LEU A 440 7.79 -6.84 11.84
C LEU A 440 7.48 -7.28 13.28
N PHE A 441 7.30 -8.57 13.51
CA PHE A 441 6.97 -9.09 14.85
C PHE A 441 8.17 -8.95 15.80
N ALA A 442 9.38 -9.17 15.29
CA ALA A 442 10.61 -8.94 16.05
C ALA A 442 10.76 -7.46 16.45
N ALA A 443 10.50 -6.52 15.54
CA ALA A 443 10.53 -5.10 15.83
C ALA A 443 9.51 -4.73 16.93
N VAL A 444 8.26 -5.21 16.84
CA VAL A 444 7.23 -4.99 17.86
C VAL A 444 7.65 -5.51 19.24
N LEU A 445 8.32 -6.66 19.31
CA LEU A 445 8.74 -7.25 20.57
C LEU A 445 10.02 -6.61 21.13
N SER A 446 10.91 -6.09 20.28
CA SER A 446 12.14 -5.43 20.70
C SER A 446 11.88 -4.08 21.39
N GLU A 447 10.80 -3.41 21.01
CA GLU A 447 10.41 -2.11 21.57
C GLU A 447 9.67 -2.22 22.90
N HIS A 448 9.02 -3.36 23.19
CA HIS A 448 8.07 -3.46 24.28
C HIS A 448 8.21 -4.73 25.10
N ALA A 449 8.71 -4.59 26.31
CA ALA A 449 8.66 -5.64 27.33
C ALA A 449 7.25 -5.79 27.97
N GLY A 450 6.15 -5.36 27.29
CA GLY A 450 4.79 -5.33 27.84
C GLY A 450 3.93 -6.53 27.44
N ALA A 451 2.94 -6.88 28.27
CA ALA A 451 2.02 -8.00 28.02
C ALA A 451 1.14 -7.78 26.78
N VAL A 452 0.74 -6.54 26.46
CA VAL A 452 -0.15 -6.23 25.34
C VAL A 452 0.52 -6.45 23.98
N PRO A 453 1.70 -5.88 23.67
CA PRO A 453 2.41 -6.17 22.42
C PRO A 453 2.72 -7.66 22.26
N PHE A 454 3.14 -8.34 23.31
CA PHE A 454 3.38 -9.78 23.29
C PHE A 454 2.10 -10.57 22.94
N ALA A 455 0.96 -10.27 23.58
CA ALA A 455 -0.31 -10.91 23.28
C ALA A 455 -0.77 -10.66 21.84
N LEU A 456 -0.56 -9.44 21.30
CA LEU A 456 -0.90 -9.10 19.92
C LEU A 456 0.00 -9.81 18.91
N VAL A 457 1.29 -9.98 19.19
CA VAL A 457 2.18 -10.79 18.34
C VAL A 457 1.79 -12.27 18.40
N CYS A 458 1.44 -12.81 19.57
CA CYS A 458 0.89 -14.17 19.67
C CYS A 458 -0.40 -14.33 18.85
N LEU A 459 -1.31 -13.35 18.91
CA LEU A 459 -2.51 -13.31 18.08
C LEU A 459 -2.15 -13.27 16.58
N ALA A 460 -1.18 -12.44 16.19
CA ALA A 460 -0.72 -12.32 14.80
C ALA A 460 -0.16 -13.65 14.28
N ILE A 461 0.65 -14.34 15.07
CA ILE A 461 1.19 -15.68 14.72
C ILE A 461 0.05 -16.70 14.60
N ALA A 462 -0.89 -16.74 15.55
CA ALA A 462 -2.04 -17.63 15.49
C ALA A 462 -2.91 -17.37 14.24
N MET A 463 -3.20 -16.10 13.92
CA MET A 463 -3.96 -15.74 12.73
C MET A 463 -3.17 -16.01 11.43
N SER A 464 -1.85 -15.88 11.45
CA SER A 464 -0.99 -16.30 10.33
C SER A 464 -1.06 -17.83 10.10
N ALA A 465 -1.12 -18.64 11.16
CA ALA A 465 -1.32 -20.08 11.04
C ALA A 465 -2.71 -20.41 10.44
N VAL A 466 -3.75 -19.67 10.83
CA VAL A 466 -5.08 -19.78 10.19
C VAL A 466 -5.00 -19.46 8.70
N SER A 467 -4.23 -18.44 8.31
CA SER A 467 -4.07 -18.05 6.90
C SER A 467 -3.51 -19.17 6.04
N LEU A 468 -2.60 -19.98 6.55
CA LEU A 468 -2.03 -21.11 5.83
C LEU A 468 -3.11 -22.07 5.32
N TYR A 469 -4.17 -22.30 6.11
CA TYR A 469 -5.23 -23.21 5.74
C TYR A 469 -5.96 -22.80 4.45
N TYR A 470 -6.39 -21.55 4.32
CA TYR A 470 -7.12 -21.13 3.12
C TYR A 470 -6.22 -21.01 1.88
N TYR A 471 -4.95 -20.65 2.02
CA TYR A 471 -4.01 -20.72 0.91
C TYR A 471 -3.77 -22.17 0.45
N LEU A 472 -3.59 -23.09 1.39
CA LEU A 472 -3.44 -24.51 1.09
C LEU A 472 -4.70 -25.10 0.44
N GLN A 473 -5.89 -24.59 0.72
CA GLN A 473 -7.13 -25.00 0.05
C GLN A 473 -7.09 -24.74 -1.47
N VAL A 474 -6.54 -23.59 -1.90
CA VAL A 474 -6.34 -23.29 -3.33
C VAL A 474 -5.27 -24.21 -3.92
N LEU A 475 -4.14 -24.35 -3.23
CA LEU A 475 -3.03 -25.19 -3.68
C LEU A 475 -3.40 -26.67 -3.73
N LYS A 476 -4.21 -27.16 -2.78
CA LYS A 476 -4.76 -28.53 -2.82
C LYS A 476 -5.57 -28.78 -4.09
N ARG A 477 -6.39 -27.82 -4.53
CA ARG A 477 -7.15 -27.93 -5.78
C ARG A 477 -6.23 -27.90 -6.98
N ALA A 478 -5.21 -27.04 -6.97
CA ALA A 478 -4.27 -26.91 -8.07
C ALA A 478 -3.40 -28.17 -8.28
N TYR A 479 -3.00 -28.85 -7.20
CA TYR A 479 -2.01 -29.93 -7.27
C TYR A 479 -2.55 -31.32 -6.99
N VAL A 480 -3.52 -31.47 -6.08
CA VAL A 480 -3.95 -32.78 -5.58
C VAL A 480 -5.25 -33.24 -6.22
N MET A 481 -6.20 -32.33 -6.43
CA MET A 481 -7.52 -32.70 -6.97
C MET A 481 -7.46 -32.82 -8.49
N PRO A 482 -8.15 -33.81 -9.09
CA PRO A 482 -8.17 -34.01 -10.53
C PRO A 482 -8.88 -32.82 -11.22
N ALA A 483 -8.41 -32.50 -12.45
CA ALA A 483 -9.08 -31.52 -13.28
C ALA A 483 -10.43 -32.06 -13.79
N ALA A 484 -11.47 -31.24 -13.72
CA ALA A 484 -12.75 -31.54 -14.36
C ALA A 484 -12.64 -31.41 -15.91
N ASP A 485 -11.80 -30.48 -16.37
CA ASP A 485 -11.43 -30.27 -17.79
C ASP A 485 -9.91 -30.25 -17.88
N ALA A 486 -9.34 -31.11 -18.73
CA ALA A 486 -7.91 -31.24 -18.92
C ALA A 486 -7.33 -30.27 -20.00
N SER A 487 -8.15 -29.36 -20.52
CA SER A 487 -7.69 -28.38 -21.52
C SER A 487 -6.55 -27.52 -21.00
N PRO A 488 -5.46 -27.34 -21.78
CA PRO A 488 -4.32 -26.55 -21.35
C PRO A 488 -4.67 -25.05 -21.25
N ILE A 489 -4.27 -24.42 -20.17
CA ILE A 489 -4.41 -22.96 -19.97
C ILE A 489 -3.27 -22.26 -20.68
N LYS A 490 -3.59 -21.52 -21.75
CA LYS A 490 -2.63 -20.69 -22.47
C LYS A 490 -2.43 -19.36 -21.77
N VAL A 491 -1.18 -18.96 -21.58
CA VAL A 491 -0.77 -17.69 -20.98
C VAL A 491 0.00 -16.88 -22.02
N HIS A 492 -0.24 -15.59 -22.09
CA HIS A 492 0.54 -14.72 -22.98
C HIS A 492 2.02 -14.72 -22.53
N PRO A 493 3.00 -14.82 -23.46
CA PRO A 493 4.42 -14.92 -23.08
C PRO A 493 4.90 -13.80 -22.16
N VAL A 494 4.52 -12.55 -22.43
CA VAL A 494 4.89 -11.40 -21.58
C VAL A 494 4.37 -11.59 -20.15
N THR A 495 3.10 -11.94 -19.98
CA THR A 495 2.51 -12.19 -18.65
C THR A 495 3.21 -13.34 -17.94
N MET A 496 3.54 -14.42 -18.65
CA MET A 496 4.27 -15.55 -18.06
C MET A 496 5.67 -15.12 -17.58
N VAL A 497 6.40 -14.34 -18.37
CA VAL A 497 7.71 -13.79 -17.98
C VAL A 497 7.59 -12.92 -16.72
N VAL A 498 6.58 -12.05 -16.65
CA VAL A 498 6.31 -11.21 -15.47
C VAL A 498 6.01 -12.07 -14.25
N LEU A 499 5.12 -13.05 -14.38
CA LEU A 499 4.74 -13.93 -13.27
C LEU A 499 5.92 -14.77 -12.76
N LEU A 500 6.74 -15.29 -13.66
CA LEU A 500 7.98 -16.01 -13.30
C LEU A 500 9.00 -15.08 -12.67
N GLY A 501 9.16 -13.86 -13.20
CA GLY A 501 10.04 -12.84 -12.63
C GLY A 501 9.64 -12.44 -11.20
N VAL A 502 8.33 -12.24 -10.96
CA VAL A 502 7.81 -11.96 -9.61
C VAL A 502 8.02 -13.14 -8.67
N ALA A 503 7.73 -14.38 -9.12
CA ALA A 503 7.96 -15.57 -8.32
C ALA A 503 9.45 -15.77 -8.00
N ALA A 504 10.34 -15.55 -8.97
CA ALA A 504 11.79 -15.59 -8.77
C ALA A 504 12.25 -14.51 -7.76
N ALA A 505 11.75 -13.29 -7.89
CA ALA A 505 12.05 -12.20 -6.94
C ALA A 505 11.58 -12.54 -5.51
N VAL A 506 10.40 -13.13 -5.35
CA VAL A 506 9.87 -13.59 -4.04
C VAL A 506 10.77 -14.66 -3.40
N VAL A 507 11.31 -15.58 -4.20
CA VAL A 507 12.26 -16.60 -3.71
C VAL A 507 13.63 -15.97 -3.41
N LEU A 508 14.16 -15.17 -4.33
CA LEU A 508 15.50 -14.56 -4.17
C LEU A 508 15.54 -13.62 -2.95
N LEU A 509 14.53 -12.75 -2.80
CA LEU A 509 14.43 -11.86 -1.62
C LEU A 509 14.14 -12.63 -0.34
N GLY A 510 13.57 -13.83 -0.44
CA GLY A 510 13.40 -14.72 0.70
C GLY A 510 14.70 -15.42 1.13
N CYS A 511 15.49 -15.86 0.16
CA CYS A 511 16.82 -16.45 0.43
C CYS A 511 17.85 -15.39 0.85
N PHE A 512 17.74 -14.17 0.31
CA PHE A 512 18.67 -13.06 0.53
C PHE A 512 17.95 -11.79 0.99
N PRO A 513 17.31 -11.78 2.18
CA PRO A 513 16.51 -10.64 2.64
C PRO A 513 17.32 -9.36 2.81
N ALA A 514 18.64 -9.50 3.07
CA ALA A 514 19.57 -8.37 3.20
C ALA A 514 19.70 -7.54 1.91
N VAL A 515 19.35 -8.06 0.73
CA VAL A 515 19.39 -7.30 -0.52
C VAL A 515 18.38 -6.17 -0.48
N LEU A 516 17.14 -6.47 -0.12
CA LEU A 516 16.08 -5.46 0.01
C LEU A 516 16.29 -4.61 1.27
N GLY A 517 16.68 -5.22 2.40
CA GLY A 517 16.99 -4.50 3.63
C GLY A 517 18.11 -3.49 3.44
N GLY A 518 19.23 -3.90 2.86
CA GLY A 518 20.34 -3.00 2.57
C GLY A 518 20.03 -1.94 1.50
N TRP A 519 19.07 -2.19 0.60
CA TRP A 519 18.60 -1.16 -0.30
C TRP A 519 17.73 -0.11 0.45
N ILE A 520 16.85 -0.55 1.34
CA ILE A 520 16.07 0.34 2.21
C ILE A 520 16.99 1.16 3.13
N ASP A 521 18.12 0.57 3.57
CA ASP A 521 19.08 1.23 4.46
C ASP A 521 19.92 2.33 3.77
N ARG A 522 19.95 2.37 2.42
CA ARG A 522 20.66 3.42 1.67
C ARG A 522 19.93 4.76 1.68
N PHE A 523 18.66 4.72 1.87
CA PHE A 523 17.75 5.87 1.93
C PHE A 523 17.33 6.14 3.37
#